data_73e8e6df0b6320aa596d904055433c21
#
_entry.id   73e8e6df0b6320aa596d904055433c21
#
_cell.length_a   1.000
_cell.length_b   1.000
_cell.length_c   1.000
_cell.angle_alpha   90.00
_cell.angle_beta   90.00
_cell.angle_gamma   90.00
#
_symmetry.space_group_name_H-M   'P 1'
#
loop_
_entity.id
_entity.type
_entity.pdbx_description
1 polymer ?
#
loop_
_entity_poly.entity_id
_entity_poly.type
_entity_poly.pdbx_seq_one_letter_code
_entity_poly.pdbx_strand_id
1 'polypeptide(L)'
;MTSRDTRREENQKLFRTGNERLHDLVESHVNDSTPVPFLCECAAEHCDGRVEVQLAEWEAVASRPNHYLMVSGHPRSEGEQIVGSVGAYDVVQKPD
;
A
#
# COMPACT_ATOMS: atom_id res chain seq x y z
N MET A 1 8.95 17.87 -18.26
CA MET A 1 8.35 18.15 -17.00
C MET A 1 7.71 16.94 -16.41
N THR A 2 8.23 16.54 -15.35
CA THR A 2 7.90 15.26 -14.77
C THR A 2 7.38 15.38 -13.36
N SER A 3 7.10 16.61 -12.93
CA SER A 3 6.87 16.90 -11.53
C SER A 3 5.70 16.08 -10.95
N ARG A 4 4.64 15.88 -11.72
CA ARG A 4 3.48 15.15 -11.22
C ARG A 4 3.79 13.67 -11.01
N ASP A 5 4.43 13.04 -11.99
CA ASP A 5 4.80 11.62 -11.89
C ASP A 5 5.85 11.39 -10.82
N THR A 6 6.84 12.28 -10.76
CA THR A 6 7.89 12.21 -9.75
C THR A 6 7.30 12.33 -8.34
N ARG A 7 6.37 13.28 -8.15
CA ARG A 7 5.71 13.47 -6.86
C ARG A 7 4.90 12.25 -6.46
N ARG A 8 4.23 11.62 -7.42
CA ARG A 8 3.49 10.40 -7.15
C ARG A 8 4.39 9.27 -6.68
N GLU A 9 5.52 9.09 -7.35
CA GLU A 9 6.48 8.07 -6.96
C GLU A 9 7.04 8.34 -5.58
N GLU A 10 7.37 9.58 -5.28
CA GLU A 10 7.87 9.96 -3.98
C GLU A 10 6.84 9.72 -2.89
N ASN A 11 5.58 10.09 -3.13
CA ASN A 11 4.51 9.87 -2.17
C ASN A 11 4.27 8.38 -1.94
N GLN A 12 4.33 7.58 -2.99
CA GLN A 12 4.16 6.15 -2.88
C GLN A 12 5.25 5.53 -2.01
N LYS A 13 6.48 5.97 -2.20
CA LYS A 13 7.60 5.53 -1.38
C LYS A 13 7.44 5.95 0.07
N LEU A 14 6.96 7.17 0.29
CA LEU A 14 6.71 7.67 1.65
C LEU A 14 5.65 6.84 2.36
N PHE A 15 4.57 6.52 1.68
CA PHE A 15 3.51 5.71 2.25
C PHE A 15 3.98 4.29 2.53
N ARG A 16 4.77 3.71 1.63
CA ARG A 16 5.36 2.41 1.85
C ARG A 16 6.30 2.43 3.07
N THR A 17 7.14 3.45 3.17
CA THR A 17 8.04 3.60 4.31
C THR A 17 7.25 3.76 5.62
N GLY A 18 6.17 4.53 5.58
CA GLY A 18 5.28 4.67 6.74
C GLY A 18 4.70 3.33 7.16
N ASN A 19 4.28 2.51 6.21
CA ASN A 19 3.75 1.19 6.50
C ASN A 19 4.81 0.23 7.03
N GLU A 20 6.03 0.33 6.53
CA GLU A 20 7.14 -0.47 7.05
C GLU A 20 7.41 -0.13 8.52
N ARG A 21 7.38 1.15 8.85
CA ARG A 21 7.55 1.59 10.24
C ARG A 21 6.39 1.14 11.11
N LEU A 22 5.18 1.21 10.61
CA LEU A 22 4.01 0.75 11.34
C LEU A 22 4.12 -0.76 11.60
N HIS A 23 4.50 -1.53 10.60
CA HIS A 23 4.73 -2.95 10.73
C HIS A 23 5.73 -3.23 11.86
N ASP A 24 6.89 -2.55 11.82
CA ASP A 24 7.94 -2.78 12.81
C ASP A 24 7.50 -2.38 14.22
N LEU A 25 6.70 -1.33 14.34
CA LEU A 25 6.23 -0.88 15.64
C LEU A 25 5.24 -1.84 16.28
N VAL A 26 4.38 -2.46 15.47
CA VAL A 26 3.28 -3.26 16.02
C VAL A 26 3.55 -4.75 16.03
N GLU A 27 4.54 -5.25 15.29
CA GLU A 27 4.74 -6.70 15.14
C GLU A 27 4.99 -7.42 16.46
N SER A 28 5.56 -6.74 17.44
CA SER A 28 5.79 -7.32 18.77
C SER A 28 4.61 -7.13 19.72
N HIS A 29 3.57 -6.41 19.30
CA HIS A 29 2.44 -6.07 20.15
C HIS A 29 1.11 -6.67 19.67
N VAL A 30 1.09 -7.25 18.47
CA VAL A 30 -0.13 -7.84 17.91
C VAL A 30 0.15 -9.29 17.52
N ASN A 31 -0.91 -10.10 17.51
CA ASN A 31 -0.79 -11.47 17.02
C ASN A 31 -1.12 -11.52 15.53
N ASP A 32 -0.94 -12.69 14.92
CA ASP A 32 -1.09 -12.89 13.48
C ASP A 32 -2.51 -12.62 12.97
N SER A 33 -3.50 -12.69 13.85
CA SER A 33 -4.89 -12.48 13.44
C SER A 33 -5.40 -11.07 13.72
N THR A 34 -4.57 -10.19 14.27
CA THR A 34 -4.98 -8.82 14.58
C THR A 34 -4.90 -7.95 13.35
N PRO A 35 -6.02 -7.31 12.90
CA PRO A 35 -5.95 -6.38 11.78
C PRO A 35 -5.17 -5.13 12.17
N VAL A 36 -4.36 -4.63 11.24
CA VAL A 36 -3.56 -3.43 11.42
C VAL A 36 -3.97 -2.42 10.35
N PRO A 37 -4.24 -1.17 10.72
CA PRO A 37 -4.69 -0.15 9.75
C PRO A 37 -3.51 0.44 8.99
N PHE A 38 -3.06 -0.25 7.94
CA PHE A 38 -2.01 0.26 7.07
C PHE A 38 -2.51 1.41 6.21
N LEU A 39 -1.59 2.27 5.80
CA LEU A 39 -1.90 3.36 4.88
C LEU A 39 -2.21 2.82 3.49
N CYS A 40 -3.18 3.46 2.82
CA CYS A 40 -3.40 3.20 1.39
C CYS A 40 -2.19 3.71 0.61
N GLU A 41 -1.54 2.84 -0.15
CA GLU A 41 -0.31 3.17 -0.87
C GLU A 41 -0.59 3.70 -2.27
N CYS A 42 -1.62 4.51 -2.42
CA CYS A 42 -2.08 4.98 -3.73
C CYS A 42 -1.39 6.24 -4.23
N ALA A 43 -0.61 6.89 -3.38
CA ALA A 43 0.11 8.12 -3.74
C ALA A 43 -0.78 9.34 -4.02
N ALA A 44 -2.08 9.26 -3.81
CA ALA A 44 -2.95 10.40 -3.98
C ALA A 44 -2.75 11.40 -2.84
N GLU A 45 -2.63 12.68 -3.19
CA GLU A 45 -2.30 13.72 -2.19
C GLU A 45 -3.33 13.83 -1.08
N HIS A 46 -4.58 13.58 -1.38
CA HIS A 46 -5.66 13.76 -0.42
C HIS A 46 -6.25 12.44 0.07
N CYS A 47 -5.56 11.34 -0.18
CA CYS A 47 -6.03 10.05 0.28
C CYS A 47 -5.55 9.81 1.71
N ASP A 48 -6.49 9.70 2.63
CA ASP A 48 -6.21 9.34 4.02
C ASP A 48 -6.75 7.95 4.35
N GLY A 49 -6.98 7.13 3.33
CA GLY A 49 -7.53 5.81 3.49
C GLY A 49 -6.64 4.88 4.29
N ARG A 50 -7.28 3.94 4.95
CA ARG A 50 -6.60 2.90 5.70
C ARG A 50 -7.11 1.54 5.23
N VAL A 51 -6.22 0.56 5.20
CA VAL A 51 -6.55 -0.81 4.85
C VAL A 51 -6.25 -1.69 6.05
N GLU A 52 -7.28 -2.28 6.62
CA GLU A 52 -7.09 -3.17 7.77
C GLU A 52 -6.77 -4.57 7.28
N VAL A 53 -5.53 -5.00 7.49
CA VAL A 53 -5.06 -6.33 7.10
C VAL A 53 -4.12 -6.86 8.17
N GLN A 54 -3.97 -8.17 8.19
CA GLN A 54 -3.00 -8.81 9.09
C GLN A 54 -1.58 -8.53 8.61
N LEU A 55 -0.63 -8.57 9.54
CA LEU A 55 0.78 -8.32 9.20
C LEU A 55 1.26 -9.20 8.05
N ALA A 56 0.91 -10.49 8.08
CA ALA A 56 1.35 -11.42 7.04
C ALA A 56 0.81 -11.06 5.67
N GLU A 57 -0.39 -10.51 5.60
CA GLU A 57 -0.98 -10.08 4.33
C GLU A 57 -0.21 -8.90 3.73
N TRP A 58 0.11 -7.92 4.57
CA TRP A 58 0.90 -6.78 4.10
C TRP A 58 2.32 -7.21 3.72
N GLU A 59 2.93 -8.11 4.51
CA GLU A 59 4.26 -8.63 4.21
C GLU A 59 4.29 -9.32 2.84
N ALA A 60 3.23 -10.06 2.51
CA ALA A 60 3.15 -10.76 1.23
C ALA A 60 3.10 -9.75 0.06
N VAL A 61 2.40 -8.65 0.23
CA VAL A 61 2.36 -7.59 -0.79
C VAL A 61 3.73 -6.91 -0.89
N ALA A 62 4.28 -6.51 0.25
CA ALA A 62 5.53 -5.74 0.30
C ALA A 62 6.73 -6.53 -0.19
N SER A 63 6.70 -7.86 -0.10
CA SER A 63 7.81 -8.70 -0.52
C SER A 63 7.95 -8.81 -2.03
N ARG A 64 6.94 -8.39 -2.81
CA ARG A 64 6.98 -8.45 -4.25
C ARG A 64 7.35 -7.09 -4.82
N PRO A 65 8.28 -7.03 -5.79
CA PRO A 65 8.67 -5.75 -6.39
C PRO A 65 7.46 -5.06 -7.04
N ASN A 66 7.36 -3.76 -6.86
CA ASN A 66 6.35 -2.93 -7.50
C ASN A 66 4.91 -3.28 -7.14
N HIS A 67 4.69 -3.99 -6.04
CA HIS A 67 3.35 -4.30 -5.54
C HIS A 67 3.00 -3.38 -4.38
N TYR A 68 1.77 -2.86 -4.40
CA TYR A 68 1.29 -1.90 -3.41
C TYR A 68 -0.11 -2.24 -2.96
N LEU A 69 -0.41 -1.88 -1.71
CA LEU A 69 -1.69 -2.13 -1.07
C LEU A 69 -2.54 -0.87 -1.16
N MET A 70 -3.76 -1.00 -1.70
CA MET A 70 -4.65 0.15 -1.87
C MET A 70 -6.07 -0.18 -1.45
N VAL A 71 -6.81 0.83 -1.02
CA VAL A 71 -8.24 0.69 -0.78
C VAL A 71 -8.92 0.28 -2.08
N SER A 72 -9.84 -0.67 -1.99
CA SER A 72 -10.56 -1.20 -3.15
C SER A 72 -11.29 -0.08 -3.91
N GLY A 73 -11.23 -0.14 -5.23
CA GLY A 73 -11.90 0.84 -6.07
C GLY A 73 -11.16 2.16 -6.27
N HIS A 74 -9.95 2.26 -5.76
CA HIS A 74 -9.15 3.47 -5.91
C HIS A 74 -8.74 3.67 -7.37
N PRO A 75 -8.72 4.92 -7.85
CA PRO A 75 -8.20 5.19 -9.19
C PRO A 75 -6.74 4.77 -9.30
N ARG A 76 -6.38 4.22 -10.45
CA ARG A 76 -5.03 3.76 -10.71
C ARG A 76 -4.30 4.73 -11.64
N SER A 77 -2.98 4.77 -11.49
CA SER A 77 -2.14 5.48 -12.42
C SER A 77 -2.01 4.69 -13.72
N GLU A 78 -1.63 5.38 -14.79
CA GLU A 78 -1.39 4.74 -16.07
C GLU A 78 -0.37 3.62 -15.94
N GLY A 79 -0.67 2.47 -16.50
CA GLY A 79 0.21 1.31 -16.47
C GLY A 79 0.09 0.44 -15.23
N GLU A 80 -0.59 0.89 -14.21
CA GLU A 80 -0.81 0.08 -13.01
C GLU A 80 -1.90 -0.96 -13.28
N GLN A 81 -1.71 -2.15 -12.72
CA GLN A 81 -2.66 -3.26 -12.88
C GLN A 81 -3.06 -3.80 -11.52
N ILE A 82 -4.34 -4.12 -11.38
CA ILE A 82 -4.80 -4.84 -10.20
C ILE A 82 -4.44 -6.31 -10.38
N VAL A 83 -3.59 -6.83 -9.50
CA VAL A 83 -3.15 -8.23 -9.56
C VAL A 83 -3.79 -9.08 -8.48
N GLY A 84 -4.57 -8.47 -7.59
CA GLY A 84 -5.31 -9.18 -6.57
C GLY A 84 -6.31 -8.26 -5.91
N SER A 85 -7.42 -8.81 -5.46
CA SER A 85 -8.44 -8.08 -4.72
C SER A 85 -8.94 -8.98 -3.60
N VAL A 86 -8.92 -8.47 -2.37
CA VAL A 86 -9.38 -9.22 -1.22
C VAL A 86 -10.24 -8.31 -0.36
N GLY A 87 -11.55 -8.50 -0.41
CA GLY A 87 -12.46 -7.72 0.41
C GLY A 87 -12.34 -6.22 0.15
N ALA A 88 -11.83 -5.51 1.13
CA ALA A 88 -11.79 -4.06 1.11
C ALA A 88 -10.55 -3.47 0.45
N TYR A 89 -9.63 -4.31 -0.07
CA TYR A 89 -8.41 -3.78 -0.64
C TYR A 89 -8.03 -4.45 -1.96
N ASP A 90 -7.25 -3.73 -2.74
CA ASP A 90 -6.66 -4.22 -3.98
C ASP A 90 -5.14 -4.26 -3.83
N VAL A 91 -4.52 -5.24 -4.49
CA VAL A 91 -3.08 -5.28 -4.67
C VAL A 91 -2.79 -4.81 -6.08
N VAL A 92 -1.98 -3.78 -6.21
CA VAL A 92 -1.69 -3.13 -7.48
C VAL A 92 -0.23 -3.31 -7.83
N GLN A 93 0.03 -3.73 -9.06
CA GLN A 93 1.39 -3.83 -9.58
C GLN A 93 1.68 -2.61 -10.44
N LYS A 94 2.77 -1.93 -10.12
CA LYS A 94 3.22 -0.76 -10.85
C LYS A 94 4.18 -1.20 -11.96
N PRO A 95 4.16 -0.56 -13.12
CA PRO A 95 5.13 -0.88 -14.17
C PRO A 95 6.55 -0.51 -13.74
N ASP A 96 7.50 -1.24 -14.26
CA ASP A 96 8.92 -0.96 -14.01
C ASP A 96 9.37 0.34 -14.64
#